data_dfdcc8616a3a36d5c09fcd388b01163c
#
_entry.id   dfdcc8616a3a36d5c09fcd388b01163c
#
_cell.length_a   1.000
_cell.length_b   1.000
_cell.length_c   1.000
_cell.angle_alpha   90.00
_cell.angle_beta   90.00
_cell.angle_gamma   90.00
#
_symmetry.space_group_name_H-M   'P 1'
#
loop_
_entity.id
_entity.type
_entity.pdbx_description
1 polymer ?
#
loop_
_entity_poly.entity_id
_entity_poly.type
_entity_poly.pdbx_seq_one_letter_code
_entity_poly.pdbx_strand_id
1 'polypeptide(L)'
;MKTLIISDDAQFTKTIDSFFTRKGHSTIIYKWLIKAMDNLEEIKPDIIIISADEYPRHWKSLVQFMESGIAGKGHKIYLYKKEKIEGEEELKIQKLNIAKVFDNLDSITLNTTFADCFPKTQQAENIENKETPSNTENSLIITNPGTHNFVYGKYSFINEKAIKFSTNDEFYLPKINEYIEKLSYRFNNKLYSTSGKILNVAMQEKTKIVTIEI
;
A
#
# COMPACT_ATOMS: atom_id res chain seq x y z
N MET A 1 13.56 4.49 -7.49
CA MET A 1 14.14 4.03 -6.20
C MET A 1 14.37 2.53 -6.29
N LYS A 2 15.38 2.04 -5.60
CA LYS A 2 15.78 0.62 -5.60
C LYS A 2 15.41 -0.01 -4.25
N THR A 3 14.65 -1.10 -4.27
CA THR A 3 14.18 -1.79 -3.06
C THR A 3 14.84 -3.17 -2.96
N LEU A 4 15.52 -3.43 -1.85
CA LEU A 4 16.09 -4.74 -1.52
C LEU A 4 15.11 -5.48 -0.61
N ILE A 5 14.73 -6.69 -0.99
CA ILE A 5 13.83 -7.58 -0.23
C ILE A 5 14.64 -8.80 0.21
N ILE A 6 14.64 -9.08 1.51
CA ILE A 6 15.40 -10.21 2.09
C ILE A 6 14.42 -11.18 2.76
N SER A 7 14.11 -12.26 2.07
CA SER A 7 13.21 -13.33 2.52
C SER A 7 13.27 -14.52 1.58
N ASP A 8 13.09 -15.73 2.11
CA ASP A 8 12.91 -16.98 1.35
C ASP A 8 11.43 -17.34 1.16
N ASP A 9 10.52 -16.65 1.85
CA ASP A 9 9.08 -16.81 1.66
C ASP A 9 8.64 -16.26 0.29
N ALA A 10 8.26 -17.18 -0.59
CA ALA A 10 7.85 -16.86 -1.96
C ALA A 10 6.57 -15.99 -2.02
N GLN A 11 5.64 -16.15 -1.07
CA GLN A 11 4.41 -15.35 -1.02
C GLN A 11 4.73 -13.93 -0.57
N PHE A 12 5.55 -13.79 0.46
CA PHE A 12 6.03 -12.49 0.95
C PHE A 12 6.76 -11.73 -0.16
N THR A 13 7.80 -12.34 -0.74
CA THR A 13 8.63 -11.71 -1.79
C THR A 13 7.80 -11.29 -2.98
N LYS A 14 6.90 -12.15 -3.49
CA LYS A 14 6.02 -11.85 -4.62
C LYS A 14 5.06 -10.69 -4.31
N THR A 15 4.51 -10.64 -3.09
CA THR A 15 3.57 -9.58 -2.70
C THR A 15 4.27 -8.22 -2.63
N ILE A 16 5.42 -8.17 -1.95
CA ILE A 16 6.20 -6.94 -1.81
C ILE A 16 6.77 -6.49 -3.15
N ASP A 17 7.33 -7.41 -3.94
CA ASP A 17 7.82 -7.13 -5.30
C ASP A 17 6.73 -6.51 -6.18
N SER A 18 5.55 -7.14 -6.23
CA SER A 18 4.41 -6.63 -6.99
C SER A 18 3.95 -5.26 -6.51
N PHE A 19 4.00 -4.99 -5.20
CA PHE A 19 3.63 -3.71 -4.63
C PHE A 19 4.57 -2.59 -5.07
N PHE A 20 5.89 -2.82 -4.99
CA PHE A 20 6.89 -1.81 -5.36
C PHE A 20 7.02 -1.63 -6.88
N THR A 21 6.97 -2.70 -7.65
CA THR A 21 7.02 -2.65 -9.13
C THR A 21 5.85 -1.86 -9.70
N ARG A 22 4.62 -2.04 -9.18
CA ARG A 22 3.46 -1.23 -9.58
C ARG A 22 3.61 0.26 -9.30
N LYS A 23 4.46 0.63 -8.36
CA LYS A 23 4.78 2.03 -8.02
C LYS A 23 6.03 2.56 -8.76
N GLY A 24 6.55 1.80 -9.73
CA GLY A 24 7.68 2.20 -10.56
C GLY A 24 9.05 2.04 -9.90
N HIS A 25 9.15 1.24 -8.84
CA HIS A 25 10.41 0.95 -8.18
C HIS A 25 11.04 -0.34 -8.75
N SER A 26 12.36 -0.40 -8.82
CA SER A 26 13.07 -1.63 -9.09
C SER A 26 13.27 -2.43 -7.79
N THR A 27 13.06 -3.72 -7.85
CA THR A 27 13.23 -4.63 -6.72
C THR A 27 14.37 -5.61 -6.95
N ILE A 28 15.08 -5.95 -5.89
CA ILE A 28 16.11 -7.00 -5.88
C ILE A 28 15.76 -7.90 -4.70
N ILE A 29 15.70 -9.20 -4.95
CA ILE A 29 15.31 -10.19 -3.96
C ILE A 29 16.50 -11.08 -3.60
N TYR A 30 16.81 -11.18 -2.32
CA TYR A 30 17.75 -12.12 -1.76
C TYR A 30 17.07 -13.08 -0.80
N LYS A 31 17.25 -14.38 -1.03
CA LYS A 31 16.78 -15.41 -0.12
C LYS A 31 17.60 -15.48 1.15
N TRP A 32 18.88 -15.17 1.07
CA TRP A 32 19.82 -15.32 2.17
C TRP A 32 20.41 -13.99 2.58
N LEU A 33 20.26 -13.71 3.85
CA LEU A 33 20.72 -12.48 4.49
C LEU A 33 22.22 -12.22 4.29
N ILE A 34 23.06 -13.26 4.39
CA ILE A 34 24.52 -13.15 4.19
C ILE A 34 24.83 -12.67 2.77
N LYS A 35 24.20 -13.26 1.76
CA LYS A 35 24.39 -12.82 0.37
C LYS A 35 23.91 -11.40 0.11
N ALA A 36 22.86 -10.99 0.78
CA ALA A 36 22.41 -9.61 0.72
C ALA A 36 23.46 -8.66 1.31
N MET A 37 24.08 -9.03 2.42
CA MET A 37 25.17 -8.25 3.05
C MET A 37 26.38 -8.09 2.12
N ASP A 38 26.83 -9.19 1.49
CA ASP A 38 28.00 -9.18 0.61
C ASP A 38 27.83 -8.25 -0.61
N ASN A 39 26.59 -8.03 -1.05
CA ASN A 39 26.28 -7.24 -2.24
C ASN A 39 25.74 -5.82 -1.93
N LEU A 40 25.64 -5.42 -0.67
CA LEU A 40 25.04 -4.14 -0.29
C LEU A 40 25.76 -2.93 -0.91
N GLU A 41 27.08 -2.96 -0.99
CA GLU A 41 27.88 -1.87 -1.59
C GLU A 41 27.60 -1.66 -3.08
N GLU A 42 27.32 -2.76 -3.81
CA GLU A 42 26.97 -2.68 -5.23
C GLU A 42 25.51 -2.28 -5.44
N ILE A 43 24.61 -2.83 -4.62
CA ILE A 43 23.18 -2.61 -4.74
C ILE A 43 22.83 -1.17 -4.40
N LYS A 44 23.36 -0.65 -3.30
CA LYS A 44 23.03 0.70 -2.73
C LYS A 44 21.50 0.93 -2.73
N PRO A 45 20.74 0.14 -1.97
CA PRO A 45 19.29 0.23 -1.98
C PRO A 45 18.81 1.50 -1.26
N ASP A 46 17.73 2.08 -1.73
CA ASP A 46 17.02 3.18 -1.05
C ASP A 46 16.12 2.66 0.07
N ILE A 47 15.57 1.46 -0.14
CA ILE A 47 14.65 0.79 0.78
C ILE A 47 15.14 -0.64 0.99
N ILE A 48 15.10 -1.09 2.24
CA ILE A 48 15.46 -2.46 2.62
C ILE A 48 14.31 -3.05 3.44
N ILE A 49 13.84 -4.22 3.05
CA ILE A 49 12.73 -4.92 3.69
C ILE A 49 13.22 -6.30 4.10
N ILE A 50 13.12 -6.61 5.39
CA ILE A 50 13.65 -7.84 5.97
C ILE A 50 12.50 -8.61 6.64
N SER A 51 12.39 -9.91 6.36
CA SER A 51 11.53 -10.81 7.12
C SER A 51 12.21 -11.17 8.44
N ALA A 52 11.79 -10.54 9.53
CA ALA A 52 12.35 -10.80 10.86
C ALA A 52 11.95 -12.16 11.41
N ASP A 53 10.83 -12.73 10.97
CA ASP A 53 10.37 -14.07 11.36
C ASP A 53 11.32 -15.16 10.84
N GLU A 54 11.86 -14.98 9.62
CA GLU A 54 12.82 -15.93 9.04
C GLU A 54 14.23 -15.79 9.63
N TYR A 55 14.58 -14.56 10.04
CA TYR A 55 15.92 -14.26 10.56
C TYR A 55 15.88 -13.65 11.97
N PRO A 56 15.27 -14.30 12.97
CA PRO A 56 14.93 -13.68 14.25
C PRO A 56 16.14 -13.21 15.06
N ARG A 57 17.33 -13.78 14.82
CA ARG A 57 18.57 -13.39 15.48
C ARG A 57 19.48 -12.53 14.60
N HIS A 58 19.39 -12.68 13.29
CA HIS A 58 20.36 -12.12 12.35
C HIS A 58 19.95 -10.76 11.77
N TRP A 59 18.66 -10.43 11.74
CA TRP A 59 18.21 -9.15 11.22
C TRP A 59 18.84 -7.95 11.95
N LYS A 60 19.07 -8.09 13.26
CA LYS A 60 19.72 -7.05 14.10
C LYS A 60 21.16 -6.79 13.65
N SER A 61 21.91 -7.85 13.42
CA SER A 61 23.30 -7.75 12.95
C SER A 61 23.38 -7.13 11.56
N LEU A 62 22.43 -7.46 10.67
CA LEU A 62 22.34 -6.84 9.35
C LEU A 62 22.05 -5.33 9.46
N VAL A 63 21.10 -4.93 10.29
CA VAL A 63 20.79 -3.51 10.50
C VAL A 63 21.99 -2.75 11.05
N GLN A 64 22.68 -3.29 12.05
CA GLN A 64 23.91 -2.70 12.59
C GLN A 64 25.02 -2.59 11.55
N PHE A 65 25.18 -3.61 10.71
CA PHE A 65 26.14 -3.60 9.61
C PHE A 65 25.81 -2.47 8.60
N MET A 66 24.56 -2.26 8.28
CA MET A 66 24.11 -1.18 7.40
C MET A 66 24.34 0.20 8.02
N GLU A 67 24.09 0.36 9.34
CA GLU A 67 24.33 1.60 10.07
C GLU A 67 25.82 1.97 10.14
N SER A 68 26.72 1.00 10.01
CA SER A 68 28.18 1.27 9.92
C SER A 68 28.57 2.05 8.66
N GLY A 69 27.63 2.28 7.73
CA GLY A 69 27.83 3.09 6.53
C GLY A 69 28.25 2.31 5.28
N ILE A 70 28.41 0.98 5.37
CA ILE A 70 28.81 0.13 4.25
C ILE A 70 27.76 0.11 3.14
N ALA A 71 26.48 0.15 3.51
CA ALA A 71 25.37 0.21 2.54
C ALA A 71 25.11 1.61 1.95
N GLY A 72 25.93 2.59 2.28
CA GLY A 72 25.67 4.02 2.01
C GLY A 72 24.82 4.67 3.11
N LYS A 73 24.47 5.95 2.92
CA LYS A 73 23.64 6.69 3.88
C LYS A 73 22.26 6.97 3.26
N GLY A 74 21.23 7.02 4.12
CA GLY A 74 19.89 7.49 3.71
C GLY A 74 18.92 6.40 3.27
N HIS A 75 19.28 5.12 3.38
CA HIS A 75 18.33 4.02 3.16
C HIS A 75 17.32 3.90 4.33
N LYS A 76 16.11 3.45 4.00
CA LYS A 76 15.05 3.18 4.99
C LYS A 76 14.92 1.68 5.20
N ILE A 77 14.93 1.23 6.45
CA ILE A 77 14.83 -0.18 6.81
C ILE A 77 13.45 -0.48 7.37
N TYR A 78 12.80 -1.49 6.83
CA TYR A 78 11.49 -1.99 7.26
C TYR A 78 11.60 -3.45 7.68
N LEU A 79 10.93 -3.81 8.78
CA LEU A 79 10.88 -5.18 9.27
C LEU A 79 9.46 -5.74 9.09
N TYR A 80 9.37 -6.94 8.54
CA TYR A 80 8.17 -7.73 8.55
C TYR A 80 8.23 -8.74 9.69
N LYS A 81 7.24 -8.72 10.57
CA LYS A 81 7.13 -9.66 11.68
C LYS A 81 5.67 -9.89 12.02
N LYS A 82 5.20 -11.14 11.91
CA LYS A 82 3.81 -11.55 12.18
C LYS A 82 3.47 -11.48 13.67
N GLU A 83 4.42 -11.87 14.51
CA GLU A 83 4.23 -11.83 15.95
C GLU A 83 4.44 -10.43 16.51
N LYS A 84 3.64 -10.09 17.52
CA LYS A 84 3.77 -8.81 18.21
C LYS A 84 5.14 -8.69 18.85
N ILE A 85 5.75 -7.54 18.65
CA ILE A 85 7.04 -7.22 19.24
C ILE A 85 6.81 -6.77 20.68
N GLU A 86 7.45 -7.41 21.64
CA GLU A 86 7.32 -7.11 23.06
C GLU A 86 8.67 -7.11 23.78
N GLY A 87 8.76 -6.36 24.87
CA GLY A 87 9.87 -6.38 25.80
C GLY A 87 11.21 -5.89 25.23
N GLU A 88 12.25 -6.69 25.38
CA GLU A 88 13.60 -6.32 24.96
C GLU A 88 13.75 -6.10 23.45
N GLU A 89 12.93 -6.72 22.66
CA GLU A 89 12.98 -6.59 21.19
C GLU A 89 12.47 -5.22 20.73
N GLU A 90 11.44 -4.71 21.38
CA GLU A 90 10.94 -3.35 21.14
C GLU A 90 12.00 -2.29 21.46
N LEU A 91 12.70 -2.44 22.59
CA LEU A 91 13.80 -1.55 22.96
C LEU A 91 14.96 -1.59 21.94
N LYS A 92 15.22 -2.76 21.35
CA LYS A 92 16.26 -2.92 20.31
C LYS A 92 15.83 -2.26 19.00
N ILE A 93 14.56 -2.38 18.62
CA ILE A 93 14.00 -1.72 17.43
C ILE A 93 14.09 -0.19 17.56
N GLN A 94 13.77 0.35 18.73
CA GLN A 94 13.85 1.79 18.99
C GLN A 94 15.30 2.33 18.92
N LYS A 95 16.30 1.51 19.28
CA LYS A 95 17.73 1.88 19.21
C LYS A 95 18.34 1.77 17.82
N LEU A 96 17.78 0.94 16.98
CA LEU A 96 18.17 0.73 15.59
C LEU A 96 17.32 1.64 14.70
N ASN A 97 17.92 2.20 13.69
CA ASN A 97 17.23 3.13 12.77
C ASN A 97 16.25 2.41 11.82
N ILE A 98 15.23 1.76 12.40
CA ILE A 98 14.18 1.05 11.68
C ILE A 98 13.03 2.03 11.43
N ALA A 99 12.69 2.21 10.17
CA ALA A 99 11.65 3.14 9.75
C ALA A 99 10.28 2.72 10.26
N LYS A 100 9.91 1.45 10.06
CA LYS A 100 8.65 0.87 10.57
C LYS A 100 8.75 -0.65 10.67
N VAL A 101 7.89 -1.23 11.51
CA VAL A 101 7.60 -2.66 11.56
C VAL A 101 6.17 -2.88 11.09
N PHE A 102 5.92 -3.96 10.35
CA PHE A 102 4.59 -4.32 9.87
C PHE A 102 4.39 -5.84 9.95
N ASP A 103 3.15 -6.25 10.11
CA ASP A 103 2.73 -7.63 10.43
C ASP A 103 1.81 -8.25 9.39
N ASN A 104 1.33 -7.44 8.44
CA ASN A 104 0.39 -7.89 7.43
C ASN A 104 0.80 -7.43 6.03
N LEU A 105 0.42 -8.24 5.03
CA LEU A 105 0.71 -8.01 3.61
C LEU A 105 -0.48 -7.48 2.81
N ASP A 106 -1.55 -7.09 3.49
CA ASP A 106 -2.69 -6.48 2.83
C ASP A 106 -2.36 -5.08 2.28
N SER A 107 -3.11 -4.65 1.28
CA SER A 107 -2.85 -3.39 0.58
C SER A 107 -2.93 -2.15 1.49
N ILE A 108 -3.74 -2.19 2.55
CA ILE A 108 -3.89 -1.06 3.47
C ILE A 108 -2.64 -0.93 4.31
N THR A 109 -2.19 -2.03 4.91
CA THR A 109 -0.96 -2.08 5.71
C THR A 109 0.25 -1.66 4.88
N LEU A 110 0.41 -2.20 3.66
CA LEU A 110 1.53 -1.85 2.79
C LEU A 110 1.51 -0.36 2.38
N ASN A 111 0.36 0.19 2.00
CA ASN A 111 0.27 1.61 1.65
C ASN A 111 0.55 2.53 2.84
N THR A 112 0.10 2.17 4.04
CA THR A 112 0.35 2.94 5.26
C THR A 112 1.81 2.84 5.71
N THR A 113 2.38 1.63 5.64
CA THR A 113 3.77 1.38 6.03
C THR A 113 4.74 2.14 5.15
N PHE A 114 4.55 2.09 3.85
CA PHE A 114 5.47 2.66 2.86
C PHE A 114 5.06 4.04 2.33
N ALA A 115 4.08 4.71 2.95
CA ALA A 115 3.59 6.02 2.51
C ALA A 115 4.71 7.05 2.32
N ASP A 116 5.70 7.04 3.21
CA ASP A 116 6.82 7.99 3.21
C ASP A 116 7.92 7.64 2.18
N CYS A 117 7.79 6.52 1.47
CA CYS A 117 8.72 6.09 0.43
C CYS A 117 8.31 6.60 -0.96
N PHE A 118 7.08 7.03 -1.11
CA PHE A 118 6.56 7.51 -2.38
C PHE A 118 6.41 9.02 -2.33
N PRO A 119 6.92 9.77 -3.33
CA PRO A 119 6.65 11.19 -3.42
C PRO A 119 5.12 11.35 -3.45
N LYS A 120 4.60 12.20 -2.59
CA LYS A 120 3.23 12.68 -2.76
C LYS A 120 3.20 13.29 -4.14
N THR A 121 2.46 12.70 -5.06
CA THR A 121 2.25 13.26 -6.40
C THR A 121 1.70 14.66 -6.15
N GLN A 122 2.54 15.68 -6.44
CA GLN A 122 2.11 17.09 -6.42
C GLN A 122 1.11 17.26 -7.57
N GLN A 123 -0.13 16.96 -7.29
CA GLN A 123 -1.27 17.44 -8.04
C GLN A 123 -2.30 17.96 -7.03
N ALA A 124 -1.92 19.02 -6.34
CA ALA A 124 -2.84 19.96 -5.69
C ALA A 124 -2.02 21.11 -5.10
N GLU A 125 -1.37 21.91 -5.93
CA GLU A 125 -1.04 23.29 -5.57
C GLU A 125 -1.82 24.18 -6.52
N ASN A 126 -2.90 24.65 -6.00
CA ASN A 126 -3.47 26.00 -6.01
C ASN A 126 -4.95 25.94 -5.63
N ILE A 127 -5.23 25.86 -4.35
CA ILE A 127 -6.44 26.50 -3.80
C ILE A 127 -6.03 27.11 -2.47
N GLU A 128 -6.07 28.44 -2.48
CA GLU A 128 -5.90 29.32 -1.34
C GLU A 128 -6.79 28.94 -0.16
N ASN A 129 -6.24 29.18 1.02
CA ASN A 129 -6.88 29.12 2.32
C ASN A 129 -8.34 29.55 2.29
N LYS A 130 -9.22 28.63 2.61
CA LYS A 130 -10.49 28.93 3.28
C LYS A 130 -10.87 27.81 4.23
N GLU A 131 -11.18 28.24 5.40
CA GLU A 131 -11.58 27.58 6.64
C GLU A 131 -12.34 26.25 6.50
N THR A 132 -12.00 25.34 7.40
CA THR A 132 -12.58 24.02 7.64
C THR A 132 -14.10 24.03 7.68
N PRO A 133 -14.73 23.07 6.97
CA PRO A 133 -15.64 22.19 7.67
C PRO A 133 -15.20 20.72 7.49
N SER A 134 -15.41 19.93 8.51
CA SER A 134 -15.18 18.49 8.61
C SER A 134 -15.84 17.72 7.45
N ASN A 135 -15.09 17.56 6.34
CA ASN A 135 -15.55 16.72 5.24
C ASN A 135 -14.90 15.35 5.37
N THR A 136 -15.60 14.41 5.98
CA THR A 136 -15.38 12.98 5.80
C THR A 136 -15.54 12.68 4.30
N GLU A 137 -14.44 12.61 3.57
CA GLU A 137 -14.49 12.26 2.15
C GLU A 137 -15.15 10.89 2.01
N ASN A 138 -16.29 10.85 1.36
CA ASN A 138 -17.01 9.61 1.07
C ASN A 138 -16.22 8.80 0.04
N SER A 139 -15.46 7.83 0.49
CA SER A 139 -14.66 6.94 -0.34
C SER A 139 -15.33 5.59 -0.54
N LEU A 140 -15.27 5.08 -1.75
CA LEU A 140 -15.78 3.77 -2.14
C LEU A 140 -14.68 2.96 -2.81
N ILE A 141 -14.65 1.68 -2.47
CA ILE A 141 -13.82 0.67 -3.12
C ILE A 141 -14.74 -0.38 -3.71
N ILE A 142 -14.57 -0.69 -4.97
CA ILE A 142 -15.27 -1.78 -5.63
C ILE A 142 -14.27 -2.82 -6.12
N THR A 143 -14.66 -4.10 -6.15
CA THR A 143 -13.93 -5.15 -6.84
C THR A 143 -14.39 -5.17 -8.29
N ASN A 144 -13.47 -4.96 -9.24
CA ASN A 144 -13.77 -5.05 -10.67
C ASN A 144 -14.16 -6.49 -11.03
N PRO A 145 -15.37 -6.74 -11.53
CA PRO A 145 -15.85 -8.09 -11.84
C PRO A 145 -14.98 -8.82 -12.86
N GLY A 146 -14.42 -8.11 -13.84
CA GLY A 146 -13.65 -8.72 -14.92
C GLY A 146 -12.19 -9.03 -14.56
N THR A 147 -11.56 -8.25 -13.68
CA THR A 147 -10.12 -8.37 -13.36
C THR A 147 -9.83 -8.69 -11.90
N HIS A 148 -10.86 -8.69 -11.04
CA HIS A 148 -10.75 -8.83 -9.58
C HIS A 148 -9.84 -7.79 -8.90
N ASN A 149 -9.45 -6.72 -9.60
CA ASN A 149 -8.69 -5.62 -9.05
C ASN A 149 -9.60 -4.66 -8.28
N PHE A 150 -9.02 -3.97 -7.29
CA PHE A 150 -9.74 -2.93 -6.57
C PHE A 150 -9.73 -1.62 -7.33
N VAL A 151 -10.90 -1.02 -7.46
CA VAL A 151 -11.08 0.32 -8.04
C VAL A 151 -11.50 1.27 -6.94
N TYR A 152 -10.79 2.37 -6.81
CA TYR A 152 -11.02 3.39 -5.81
C TYR A 152 -11.69 4.61 -6.43
N GLY A 153 -12.55 5.24 -5.66
CA GLY A 153 -13.17 6.49 -6.09
C GLY A 153 -13.97 7.16 -4.99
N LYS A 154 -14.62 8.25 -5.35
CA LYS A 154 -15.53 9.00 -4.47
C LYS A 154 -16.96 8.55 -4.73
N TYR A 155 -17.81 8.60 -3.70
CA TYR A 155 -19.22 8.31 -3.87
C TYR A 155 -20.13 9.32 -3.20
N SER A 156 -21.37 9.38 -3.66
CA SER A 156 -22.47 10.06 -3.01
C SER A 156 -23.72 9.19 -3.10
N PHE A 157 -24.57 9.23 -2.08
CA PHE A 157 -25.88 8.58 -2.16
C PHE A 157 -26.79 9.37 -3.11
N ILE A 158 -27.47 8.67 -4.00
CA ILE A 158 -28.58 9.21 -4.79
C ILE A 158 -29.86 9.06 -3.97
N ASN A 159 -30.04 7.90 -3.35
CA ASN A 159 -31.10 7.53 -2.43
C ASN A 159 -30.65 6.34 -1.57
N GLU A 160 -31.56 5.77 -0.75
CA GLU A 160 -31.25 4.65 0.14
C GLU A 160 -30.79 3.36 -0.58
N LYS A 161 -31.08 3.22 -1.88
CA LYS A 161 -30.79 2.02 -2.67
C LYS A 161 -29.80 2.26 -3.81
N ALA A 162 -29.30 3.47 -3.99
CA ALA A 162 -28.42 3.77 -5.11
C ALA A 162 -27.35 4.78 -4.72
N ILE A 163 -26.14 4.51 -5.19
CA ILE A 163 -24.97 5.36 -5.04
C ILE A 163 -24.43 5.80 -6.40
N LYS A 164 -23.91 7.01 -6.45
CA LYS A 164 -23.14 7.54 -7.57
C LYS A 164 -21.66 7.39 -7.21
N PHE A 165 -20.93 6.61 -7.95
CA PHE A 165 -19.52 6.35 -7.82
C PHE A 165 -18.74 7.05 -8.91
N SER A 166 -17.67 7.74 -8.58
CA SER A 166 -16.80 8.44 -9.53
C SER A 166 -15.35 7.99 -9.38
N THR A 167 -14.71 7.62 -10.48
CA THR A 167 -13.32 7.16 -10.50
C THR A 167 -12.60 7.62 -11.77
N ASN A 168 -11.30 7.85 -11.63
CA ASN A 168 -10.39 8.15 -12.74
C ASN A 168 -9.55 6.93 -13.14
N ASP A 169 -9.88 5.73 -12.65
CA ASP A 169 -9.18 4.50 -13.00
C ASP A 169 -9.36 4.20 -14.50
N GLU A 170 -8.28 4.28 -15.27
CA GLU A 170 -8.30 4.08 -16.72
C GLU A 170 -8.59 2.64 -17.10
N PHE A 171 -8.21 1.68 -16.27
CA PHE A 171 -8.37 0.24 -16.52
C PHE A 171 -9.74 -0.31 -16.10
N TYR A 172 -10.53 0.48 -15.36
CA TYR A 172 -11.88 0.09 -15.01
C TYR A 172 -12.85 0.39 -16.14
N LEU A 173 -13.39 -0.64 -16.76
CA LEU A 173 -14.37 -0.56 -17.88
C LEU A 173 -15.72 -1.11 -17.41
N PRO A 174 -16.52 -0.31 -16.66
CA PRO A 174 -17.80 -0.76 -16.14
C PRO A 174 -18.81 -0.98 -17.26
N LYS A 175 -19.63 -2.03 -17.14
CA LYS A 175 -20.72 -2.32 -18.08
C LYS A 175 -22.07 -2.17 -17.39
N ILE A 176 -23.05 -1.63 -18.08
CA ILE A 176 -24.42 -1.55 -17.60
C ILE A 176 -24.95 -2.97 -17.37
N ASN A 177 -25.67 -3.17 -16.29
CA ASN A 177 -26.17 -4.46 -15.78
C ASN A 177 -25.10 -5.41 -15.24
N GLU A 178 -23.84 -5.01 -15.16
CA GLU A 178 -22.79 -5.80 -14.51
C GLU A 178 -23.00 -5.82 -13.00
N TYR A 179 -22.78 -6.98 -12.39
CA TYR A 179 -22.91 -7.18 -10.95
C TYR A 179 -21.55 -7.05 -10.26
N ILE A 180 -21.50 -6.23 -9.21
CA ILE A 180 -20.31 -6.04 -8.37
C ILE A 180 -20.52 -6.90 -7.12
N GLU A 181 -19.74 -7.96 -6.98
CA GLU A 181 -19.85 -8.89 -5.85
C GLU A 181 -19.51 -8.24 -4.52
N LYS A 182 -18.54 -7.33 -4.53
CA LYS A 182 -18.09 -6.65 -3.32
C LYS A 182 -17.80 -5.17 -3.58
N LEU A 183 -18.53 -4.34 -2.88
CA LEU A 183 -18.25 -2.91 -2.77
C LEU A 183 -18.19 -2.52 -1.30
N SER A 184 -17.21 -1.72 -0.93
CA SER A 184 -16.98 -1.27 0.43
C SER A 184 -16.90 0.24 0.49
N TYR A 185 -17.67 0.86 1.38
CA TYR A 185 -17.71 2.31 1.54
C TYR A 185 -17.67 2.71 3.02
N ARG A 186 -17.13 3.89 3.28
CA ARG A 186 -17.09 4.47 4.62
C ARG A 186 -18.18 5.53 4.76
N PHE A 187 -19.06 5.35 5.72
CA PHE A 187 -20.10 6.31 6.06
C PHE A 187 -20.13 6.51 7.58
N ASN A 188 -20.16 7.76 8.05
CA ASN A 188 -20.13 8.11 9.48
C ASN A 188 -19.04 7.38 10.26
N ASN A 189 -17.83 7.32 9.71
CA ASN A 189 -16.66 6.64 10.28
C ASN A 189 -16.79 5.12 10.45
N LYS A 190 -17.85 4.51 9.91
CA LYS A 190 -18.05 3.05 9.87
C LYS A 190 -17.83 2.53 8.46
N LEU A 191 -17.24 1.34 8.36
CA LEU A 191 -17.07 0.64 7.10
C LEU A 191 -18.28 -0.26 6.84
N TYR A 192 -18.87 -0.11 5.67
CA TYR A 192 -19.96 -0.96 5.17
C TYR A 192 -19.46 -1.75 3.97
N SER A 193 -19.93 -2.98 3.85
CA SER A 193 -19.64 -3.82 2.68
C SER A 193 -20.94 -4.43 2.19
N THR A 194 -21.18 -4.32 0.88
CA THR A 194 -22.36 -4.84 0.21
C THR A 194 -22.01 -5.25 -1.21
N SER A 195 -22.96 -5.73 -1.95
CA SER A 195 -22.88 -5.95 -3.39
C SER A 195 -23.76 -4.95 -4.12
N GLY A 196 -23.62 -4.85 -5.43
CA GLY A 196 -24.47 -3.94 -6.19
C GLY A 196 -24.51 -4.23 -7.67
N LYS A 197 -25.44 -3.59 -8.37
CA LYS A 197 -25.62 -3.72 -9.81
C LYS A 197 -25.42 -2.37 -10.48
N ILE A 198 -24.65 -2.33 -11.57
CA ILE A 198 -24.42 -1.12 -12.35
C ILE A 198 -25.67 -0.78 -13.16
N LEU A 199 -26.29 0.34 -12.85
CA LEU A 199 -27.48 0.84 -13.56
C LEU A 199 -27.14 1.76 -14.73
N ASN A 200 -26.10 2.59 -14.56
CA ASN A 200 -25.70 3.57 -15.57
C ASN A 200 -24.21 3.85 -15.51
N VAL A 201 -23.63 4.19 -16.66
CA VAL A 201 -22.23 4.60 -16.81
C VAL A 201 -22.18 5.86 -17.67
N ALA A 202 -21.57 6.90 -17.15
CA ALA A 202 -21.32 8.15 -17.85
C ALA A 202 -19.84 8.53 -17.79
N MET A 203 -19.38 9.28 -18.77
CA MET A 203 -18.04 9.85 -18.81
C MET A 203 -18.14 11.36 -18.70
N GLN A 204 -17.38 11.95 -17.80
CA GLN A 204 -17.25 13.41 -17.70
C GLN A 204 -15.74 13.72 -17.70
N GLU A 205 -15.26 14.25 -18.84
CA GLU A 205 -13.83 14.43 -19.12
C GLU A 205 -13.06 13.11 -18.96
N LYS A 206 -12.20 12.97 -17.94
CA LYS A 206 -11.44 11.74 -17.63
C LYS A 206 -12.07 10.91 -16.49
N THR A 207 -13.17 11.38 -15.91
CA THR A 207 -13.82 10.74 -14.76
C THR A 207 -14.96 9.84 -15.24
N LYS A 208 -14.92 8.59 -14.84
CA LYS A 208 -16.03 7.65 -15.02
C LYS A 208 -17.01 7.81 -13.87
N ILE A 209 -18.27 8.02 -14.20
CA ILE A 209 -19.36 8.14 -13.24
C ILE A 209 -20.26 6.94 -13.40
N VAL A 210 -20.37 6.13 -12.35
CA VAL A 210 -21.13 4.89 -12.33
C VAL A 210 -22.24 4.99 -11.32
N THR A 211 -23.48 4.71 -11.74
CA THR A 211 -24.62 4.58 -10.82
C THR A 211 -24.77 3.12 -10.45
N ILE A 212 -24.75 2.82 -9.16
CA ILE A 212 -24.79 1.46 -8.63
C ILE A 212 -26.00 1.34 -7.70
N GLU A 213 -26.85 0.38 -7.95
CA GLU A 213 -27.91 -0.08 -7.03
C GLU A 213 -27.28 -1.01 -5.98
N ILE A 214 -27.55 -0.77 -4.69
CA ILE A 214 -26.97 -1.48 -3.55
C ILE A 214 -28.04 -2.14 -2.69
#